data_e3d0824bec159f43f8c25eafb16b4bec
#
_entry.id   e3d0824bec159f43f8c25eafb16b4bec
#
_cell.length_a   1.000
_cell.length_b   1.000
_cell.length_c   1.000
_cell.angle_alpha   90.00
_cell.angle_beta   90.00
_cell.angle_gamma   90.00
#
_symmetry.space_group_name_H-M   'P 1'
#
loop_
_entity.id
_entity.type
_entity.pdbx_description
1 polymer ?
#
loop_
_entity_poly.entity_id
_entity_poly.type
_entity_poly.pdbx_seq_one_letter_code
_entity_poly.pdbx_strand_id
1 'polypeptide(L)'
;MERGSALLKRMLWWGVRIGRCGSSSPKPAGFGIPQVLNQTLVILIVTLTITVHMRHGCRCAVICVEGNIASGKTTCLDYFAKTSSIEVLTEPVLKWRNVRGHNLLGLMYQDSSRWGITLQTYIQLTMLDQHTRPMISPLRMMERSIHSAKHIFVENLYRSGKMPEVDYVVLTEWFEWITKNTNVSVDLIVYLQTSPETCYERLKNRCREEEKIIAMEYLEAIHQLYEEWLIKQTLFKVPSPVLVIQADNDMQKIIEKYEENRDRILTPYNMQHCL
;
A
#
# COMPACT_ATOMS: atom_id res chain seq x y z
N MET A 1 -7.00 -23.10 -18.95
CA MET A 1 -7.74 -23.88 -17.94
C MET A 1 -6.84 -24.88 -17.20
N GLU A 2 -5.58 -24.56 -16.85
CA GLU A 2 -4.66 -25.52 -16.20
C GLU A 2 -3.96 -25.02 -14.93
N ARG A 3 -4.31 -23.87 -14.40
CA ARG A 3 -3.67 -23.33 -13.17
C ARG A 3 -4.44 -23.56 -11.86
N GLY A 4 -5.64 -24.15 -11.90
CA GLY A 4 -6.45 -24.49 -10.72
C GLY A 4 -6.08 -25.81 -10.02
N SER A 5 -5.36 -26.70 -10.71
CA SER A 5 -5.09 -28.08 -10.25
C SER A 5 -3.94 -28.19 -9.23
N ALA A 6 -3.00 -27.24 -9.22
CA ALA A 6 -1.80 -27.33 -8.38
C ALA A 6 -2.04 -26.89 -6.92
N LEU A 7 -2.98 -25.98 -6.68
CA LEU A 7 -3.30 -25.52 -5.32
C LEU A 7 -4.11 -26.56 -4.54
N LEU A 8 -5.03 -27.26 -5.20
CA LEU A 8 -5.84 -28.31 -4.57
C LEU A 8 -5.02 -29.52 -4.12
N LYS A 9 -3.94 -29.86 -4.87
CA LYS A 9 -3.06 -30.99 -4.53
C LYS A 9 -2.14 -30.70 -3.31
N ARG A 10 -1.86 -29.43 -3.00
CA ARG A 10 -1.04 -29.06 -1.82
C ARG A 10 -1.84 -29.05 -0.52
N MET A 11 -3.15 -28.84 -0.55
CA MET A 11 -4.01 -28.86 0.66
C MET A 11 -4.37 -30.27 1.12
N LEU A 12 -4.29 -31.28 0.27
CA LEU A 12 -4.61 -32.67 0.61
C LEU A 12 -3.44 -33.45 1.26
N TRP A 13 -2.23 -32.90 1.31
CA TRP A 13 -1.04 -33.62 1.82
C TRP A 13 -0.74 -33.39 3.31
N TRP A 14 -1.55 -32.56 3.99
CA TRP A 14 -1.36 -32.25 5.42
C TRP A 14 -2.36 -32.93 6.37
N GLY A 15 -3.18 -33.86 5.88
CA GLY A 15 -4.33 -34.40 6.59
C GLY A 15 -4.31 -35.87 7.00
N VAL A 16 -3.27 -36.66 6.81
CA VAL A 16 -3.33 -38.09 7.22
C VAL A 16 -2.01 -38.57 7.83
N ARG A 17 -1.91 -38.50 9.15
CA ARG A 17 -1.17 -39.43 9.99
C ARG A 17 -1.99 -39.74 11.21
N ILE A 18 -2.80 -40.79 11.15
CA ILE A 18 -3.40 -41.42 12.30
C ILE A 18 -2.74 -42.78 12.50
N GLY A 19 -2.08 -42.91 13.65
CA GLY A 19 -1.47 -44.14 14.10
C GLY A 19 -2.52 -45.14 14.50
N ARG A 20 -2.28 -46.44 14.21
CA ARG A 20 -3.00 -47.60 14.71
C ARG A 20 -2.58 -47.88 16.16
N CYS A 21 -3.53 -48.10 17.03
CA CYS A 21 -3.42 -49.17 18.05
C CYS A 21 -4.75 -49.48 18.72
N GLY A 22 -5.15 -50.79 18.79
CA GLY A 22 -5.62 -51.56 19.95
C GLY A 22 -7.11 -51.54 20.33
N SER A 23 -7.78 -52.56 19.89
CA SER A 23 -8.83 -53.40 20.54
C SER A 23 -9.52 -52.98 21.88
N SER A 24 -10.83 -53.00 21.94
CA SER A 24 -11.75 -53.86 22.70
C SER A 24 -13.06 -53.17 23.11
N SER A 25 -14.15 -53.73 22.56
CA SER A 25 -15.53 -53.96 23.04
C SER A 25 -16.40 -52.85 23.68
N PRO A 26 -17.77 -53.06 23.71
CA PRO A 26 -18.76 -52.04 23.37
C PRO A 26 -19.68 -51.61 24.53
N LYS A 27 -20.34 -50.41 24.41
CA LYS A 27 -21.70 -50.03 24.87
C LYS A 27 -21.83 -48.50 25.03
N PRO A 28 -23.03 -47.92 25.13
CA PRO A 28 -24.20 -47.93 24.23
C PRO A 28 -24.53 -46.52 23.66
N ALA A 29 -25.54 -46.51 22.77
CA ALA A 29 -26.02 -45.36 22.03
C ALA A 29 -26.36 -44.12 22.86
N GLY A 30 -25.73 -43.01 22.48
CA GLY A 30 -26.19 -41.65 22.73
C GLY A 30 -26.27 -40.93 21.38
N PHE A 31 -27.44 -40.39 21.06
CA PHE A 31 -27.66 -39.60 19.85
C PHE A 31 -26.80 -38.32 19.90
N GLY A 32 -25.58 -38.41 19.46
CA GLY A 32 -24.70 -37.28 19.20
C GLY A 32 -24.81 -36.92 17.73
N ILE A 33 -25.28 -35.74 17.44
CA ILE A 33 -25.17 -35.13 16.08
C ILE A 33 -23.70 -35.17 15.66
N PRO A 34 -23.34 -35.76 14.53
CA PRO A 34 -21.93 -35.96 14.18
C PRO A 34 -21.22 -34.64 14.01
N GLN A 35 -20.11 -34.47 14.73
CA GLN A 35 -19.17 -33.32 14.59
C GLN A 35 -18.75 -33.08 13.14
N VAL A 36 -18.81 -34.10 12.29
CA VAL A 36 -18.54 -34.03 10.86
C VAL A 36 -19.52 -33.13 10.10
N LEU A 37 -20.81 -33.10 10.54
CA LEU A 37 -21.84 -32.24 9.91
C LEU A 37 -21.54 -30.74 10.16
N ASN A 38 -20.94 -30.43 11.30
CA ASN A 38 -20.63 -29.05 11.66
C ASN A 38 -19.44 -28.50 10.86
N GLN A 39 -18.43 -29.32 10.60
CA GLN A 39 -17.27 -28.91 9.77
C GLN A 39 -17.66 -28.75 8.30
N THR A 40 -18.51 -29.65 7.76
CA THR A 40 -18.99 -29.56 6.38
C THR A 40 -19.89 -28.32 6.21
N LEU A 41 -20.73 -28.01 7.19
CA LEU A 41 -21.58 -26.82 7.19
C LEU A 41 -20.75 -25.52 7.24
N VAL A 42 -19.71 -25.47 8.08
CA VAL A 42 -18.78 -24.33 8.16
C VAL A 42 -18.01 -24.16 6.85
N ILE A 43 -17.51 -25.23 6.25
CA ILE A 43 -16.86 -25.19 4.94
C ILE A 43 -17.84 -24.74 3.86
N LEU A 44 -19.09 -25.21 3.90
CA LEU A 44 -20.13 -24.79 2.96
C LEU A 44 -20.49 -23.31 3.13
N ILE A 45 -20.61 -22.82 4.37
CA ILE A 45 -20.89 -21.41 4.66
C ILE A 45 -19.70 -20.54 4.22
N VAL A 46 -18.47 -20.95 4.51
CA VAL A 46 -17.27 -20.22 4.09
C VAL A 46 -17.12 -20.20 2.55
N THR A 47 -17.37 -21.36 1.89
CA THR A 47 -17.37 -21.40 0.42
C THR A 47 -18.55 -20.65 -0.19
N LEU A 48 -19.74 -20.67 0.43
CA LEU A 48 -20.88 -19.87 -0.02
C LEU A 48 -20.63 -18.36 0.16
N THR A 49 -20.04 -17.97 1.30
CA THR A 49 -19.67 -16.54 1.55
C THR A 49 -18.61 -16.07 0.56
N ILE A 50 -17.59 -16.89 0.27
CA ILE A 50 -16.57 -16.60 -0.74
C ILE A 50 -17.20 -16.56 -2.14
N THR A 51 -18.13 -17.48 -2.47
CA THR A 51 -18.78 -17.55 -3.79
C THR A 51 -19.82 -16.45 -3.96
N VAL A 52 -20.50 -16.02 -2.91
CA VAL A 52 -21.42 -14.86 -2.91
C VAL A 52 -20.65 -13.56 -3.05
N HIS A 53 -19.48 -13.42 -2.36
CA HIS A 53 -18.58 -12.28 -2.57
C HIS A 53 -18.01 -12.21 -3.99
N MET A 54 -17.76 -13.36 -4.62
CA MET A 54 -17.32 -13.39 -6.03
C MET A 54 -18.45 -13.19 -7.05
N ARG A 55 -19.73 -13.41 -6.68
CA ARG A 55 -20.88 -13.24 -7.59
C ARG A 55 -21.44 -11.81 -7.61
N HIS A 56 -21.25 -11.03 -6.57
CA HIS A 56 -21.49 -9.59 -6.61
C HIS A 56 -20.17 -8.94 -6.99
N GLY A 57 -19.92 -8.70 -8.25
CA GLY A 57 -18.70 -8.12 -8.80
C GLY A 57 -18.30 -6.76 -8.18
N CYS A 58 -18.24 -6.72 -6.84
CA CYS A 58 -17.75 -5.58 -6.09
C CYS A 58 -16.26 -5.48 -6.35
N ARG A 59 -15.88 -4.65 -7.32
CA ARG A 59 -14.51 -4.36 -7.67
C ARG A 59 -13.88 -3.64 -6.48
N CYS A 60 -12.91 -4.29 -5.83
CA CYS A 60 -12.11 -3.60 -4.83
C CYS A 60 -11.33 -2.46 -5.49
N ALA A 61 -11.26 -1.31 -4.83
CA ALA A 61 -10.53 -0.15 -5.34
C ALA A 61 -9.37 0.22 -4.43
N VAL A 62 -8.27 0.67 -5.04
CA VAL A 62 -7.06 1.14 -4.37
C VAL A 62 -6.86 2.63 -4.64
N ILE A 63 -6.80 3.42 -3.57
CA ILE A 63 -6.55 4.85 -3.61
C ILE A 63 -5.19 5.13 -2.99
N CYS A 64 -4.34 5.86 -3.68
CA CYS A 64 -3.05 6.28 -3.14
C CYS A 64 -3.08 7.78 -2.79
N VAL A 65 -2.75 8.11 -1.54
CA VAL A 65 -2.58 9.49 -1.09
C VAL A 65 -1.13 9.88 -1.28
N GLU A 66 -0.88 10.77 -2.23
CA GLU A 66 0.44 11.22 -2.64
C GLU A 66 0.73 12.64 -2.16
N GLY A 67 2.00 13.01 -2.13
CA GLY A 67 2.45 14.35 -1.75
C GLY A 67 3.77 14.35 -1.01
N ASN A 68 4.32 15.55 -0.82
CA ASN A 68 5.63 15.79 -0.21
C ASN A 68 5.74 15.23 1.23
N ILE A 69 6.94 15.24 1.80
CA ILE A 69 7.15 14.95 3.21
C ILE A 69 6.43 16.03 4.02
N ALA A 70 5.72 15.61 5.09
CA ALA A 70 4.89 16.48 5.93
C ALA A 70 3.71 17.19 5.23
N SER A 71 3.29 16.78 4.02
CA SER A 71 2.11 17.33 3.33
C SER A 71 0.76 17.00 3.98
N GLY A 72 0.72 16.15 5.01
CA GLY A 72 -0.52 15.77 5.72
C GLY A 72 -1.14 14.44 5.29
N LYS A 73 -0.43 13.59 4.54
CA LYS A 73 -0.95 12.29 4.05
C LYS A 73 -1.50 11.39 5.16
N THR A 74 -0.73 11.18 6.21
CA THR A 74 -1.16 10.37 7.37
C THR A 74 -2.43 10.95 8.01
N THR A 75 -2.52 12.27 8.14
CA THR A 75 -3.72 12.96 8.66
C THR A 75 -4.94 12.74 7.75
N CYS A 76 -4.75 12.77 6.44
CA CYS A 76 -5.80 12.44 5.46
C CYS A 76 -6.29 11.00 5.64
N LEU A 77 -5.37 10.05 5.76
CA LEU A 77 -5.71 8.65 6.00
C LEU A 77 -6.43 8.43 7.33
N ASP A 78 -5.97 9.05 8.41
CA ASP A 78 -6.61 8.99 9.74
C ASP A 78 -8.03 9.56 9.71
N TYR A 79 -8.26 10.61 8.93
CA TYR A 79 -9.59 11.16 8.72
C TYR A 79 -10.52 10.15 8.06
N PHE A 80 -10.10 9.53 6.95
CA PHE A 80 -10.91 8.54 6.24
C PHE A 80 -10.99 7.18 6.97
N ALA A 81 -10.01 6.83 7.82
CA ALA A 81 -10.04 5.62 8.66
C ALA A 81 -11.25 5.55 9.61
N LYS A 82 -11.89 6.70 9.89
CA LYS A 82 -13.15 6.76 10.66
C LYS A 82 -14.34 6.19 9.88
N THR A 83 -14.19 5.94 8.60
CA THR A 83 -15.22 5.32 7.75
C THR A 83 -15.10 3.81 7.82
N SER A 84 -16.15 3.13 8.26
CA SER A 84 -16.14 1.71 8.63
C SER A 84 -15.79 0.71 7.52
N SER A 85 -15.88 1.09 6.25
CA SER A 85 -15.66 0.21 5.08
C SER A 85 -14.32 0.40 4.38
N ILE A 86 -13.36 1.12 5.02
CA ILE A 86 -12.07 1.45 4.42
C ILE A 86 -10.94 0.69 5.12
N GLU A 87 -10.08 0.05 4.33
CA GLU A 87 -8.77 -0.42 4.79
C GLU A 87 -7.73 0.68 4.58
N VAL A 88 -7.01 1.07 5.64
CA VAL A 88 -5.96 2.10 5.56
C VAL A 88 -4.59 1.47 5.77
N LEU A 89 -3.65 1.75 4.87
CA LEU A 89 -2.26 1.32 4.94
C LEU A 89 -1.34 2.54 4.91
N THR A 90 -0.71 2.85 6.04
CA THR A 90 0.33 3.89 6.12
C THR A 90 1.67 3.38 5.59
N GLU A 91 2.56 4.29 5.21
CA GLU A 91 3.94 3.91 4.87
C GLU A 91 4.57 3.09 6.00
N PRO A 92 5.25 1.98 5.68
CA PRO A 92 5.85 1.11 6.69
C PRO A 92 7.18 1.67 7.22
N VAL A 93 7.21 2.95 7.61
CA VAL A 93 8.41 3.68 8.08
C VAL A 93 9.09 2.98 9.26
N LEU A 94 8.30 2.34 10.15
CA LEU A 94 8.87 1.57 11.26
C LEU A 94 9.71 0.38 10.77
N LYS A 95 9.33 -0.26 9.66
CA LYS A 95 10.15 -1.31 9.02
C LYS A 95 11.46 -0.71 8.49
N TRP A 96 11.42 0.50 7.91
CA TRP A 96 12.60 1.16 7.35
C TRP A 96 13.58 1.65 8.43
N ARG A 97 13.05 1.98 9.61
CA ARG A 97 13.84 2.36 10.79
C ARG A 97 14.46 1.18 11.53
N ASN A 98 13.94 -0.01 11.32
CA ASN A 98 14.42 -1.20 12.03
C ASN A 98 14.40 -2.45 11.12
N VAL A 99 15.40 -2.57 10.28
CA VAL A 99 15.65 -3.77 9.49
C VAL A 99 16.59 -4.66 10.28
N ARG A 100 16.05 -5.52 11.14
CA ARG A 100 16.83 -6.39 12.02
C ARG A 100 17.88 -5.63 12.84
N GLY A 101 17.51 -4.49 13.40
CA GLY A 101 18.39 -3.64 14.21
C GLY A 101 19.07 -2.49 13.45
N HIS A 102 18.93 -2.39 12.13
CA HIS A 102 19.53 -1.33 11.32
C HIS A 102 18.50 -0.28 10.91
N ASN A 103 18.76 0.99 11.17
CA ASN A 103 17.95 2.12 10.72
C ASN A 103 18.36 2.56 9.31
N LEU A 104 17.83 1.89 8.28
CA LEU A 104 18.16 2.21 6.87
C LEU A 104 17.74 3.62 6.48
N LEU A 105 16.62 4.11 7.02
CA LEU A 105 16.14 5.48 6.73
C LEU A 105 17.14 6.51 7.25
N GLY A 106 17.59 6.37 8.48
CA GLY A 106 18.61 7.23 9.07
C GLY A 106 19.95 7.16 8.34
N LEU A 107 20.40 5.96 7.98
CA LEU A 107 21.63 5.77 7.19
C LEU A 107 21.56 6.47 5.82
N MET A 108 20.42 6.39 5.13
CA MET A 108 20.23 7.05 3.84
C MET A 108 20.28 8.57 3.97
N TYR A 109 19.70 9.15 5.00
CA TYR A 109 19.79 10.59 5.20
C TYR A 109 21.22 11.05 5.55
N GLN A 110 22.02 10.21 6.24
CA GLN A 110 23.41 10.53 6.58
C GLN A 110 24.34 10.43 5.35
N ASP A 111 24.17 9.37 4.55
CA ASP A 111 24.96 9.12 3.33
C ASP A 111 24.09 8.46 2.26
N SER A 112 23.41 9.29 1.49
CA SER A 112 22.50 8.83 0.46
C SER A 112 23.21 8.18 -0.74
N SER A 113 24.48 8.53 -1.00
CA SER A 113 25.27 7.89 -2.07
C SER A 113 25.60 6.45 -1.73
N ARG A 114 25.84 6.15 -0.46
CA ARG A 114 26.14 4.77 0.00
C ARG A 114 24.88 3.94 0.22
N TRP A 115 23.83 4.52 0.80
CA TRP A 115 22.67 3.78 1.30
C TRP A 115 21.40 3.95 0.47
N GLY A 116 21.44 4.82 -0.55
CA GLY A 116 20.29 5.12 -1.40
C GLY A 116 19.69 3.86 -2.05
N ILE A 117 20.50 3.08 -2.76
CA ILE A 117 20.01 1.84 -3.41
C ILE A 117 19.51 0.82 -2.38
N THR A 118 20.20 0.67 -1.25
CA THR A 118 19.81 -0.28 -0.20
C THR A 118 18.43 0.04 0.37
N LEU A 119 18.20 1.33 0.71
CA LEU A 119 16.89 1.75 1.20
C LEU A 119 15.82 1.64 0.11
N GLN A 120 16.09 2.13 -1.11
CA GLN A 120 15.08 2.13 -2.18
C GLN A 120 14.67 0.73 -2.61
N THR A 121 15.59 -0.24 -2.62
CA THR A 121 15.26 -1.65 -2.83
C THR A 121 14.33 -2.18 -1.74
N TYR A 122 14.58 -1.81 -0.48
CA TYR A 122 13.73 -2.25 0.64
C TYR A 122 12.36 -1.54 0.64
N ILE A 123 12.32 -0.26 0.23
CA ILE A 123 11.05 0.46 0.01
C ILE A 123 10.23 -0.23 -1.07
N GLN A 124 10.82 -0.55 -2.24
CA GLN A 124 10.10 -1.27 -3.30
C GLN A 124 9.52 -2.59 -2.80
N LEU A 125 10.29 -3.39 -2.04
CA LEU A 125 9.82 -4.64 -1.45
C LEU A 125 8.63 -4.43 -0.52
N THR A 126 8.73 -3.47 0.40
CA THR A 126 7.68 -3.23 1.40
C THR A 126 6.44 -2.58 0.82
N MET A 127 6.57 -1.73 -0.20
CA MET A 127 5.44 -1.16 -0.93
C MET A 127 4.76 -2.22 -1.80
N LEU A 128 5.53 -3.11 -2.43
CA LEU A 128 4.98 -4.26 -3.16
C LEU A 128 4.16 -5.17 -2.23
N ASP A 129 4.67 -5.48 -1.03
CA ASP A 129 3.94 -6.24 0.01
C ASP A 129 2.59 -5.57 0.34
N GLN A 130 2.54 -4.24 0.46
CA GLN A 130 1.29 -3.51 0.70
C GLN A 130 0.32 -3.57 -0.49
N HIS A 131 0.81 -3.38 -1.72
CA HIS A 131 -0.02 -3.47 -2.92
C HIS A 131 -0.62 -4.86 -3.13
N THR A 132 0.16 -5.91 -2.85
CA THR A 132 -0.23 -7.30 -3.12
C THR A 132 -0.92 -8.00 -1.96
N ARG A 133 -0.98 -7.37 -0.80
CA ARG A 133 -1.70 -7.90 0.36
C ARG A 133 -3.18 -8.10 0.03
N PRO A 134 -3.79 -9.25 0.40
CA PRO A 134 -5.22 -9.46 0.22
C PRO A 134 -6.03 -8.31 0.84
N MET A 135 -7.01 -7.80 0.10
CA MET A 135 -7.89 -6.75 0.60
C MET A 135 -8.94 -7.35 1.54
N ILE A 136 -9.14 -6.71 2.67
CA ILE A 136 -10.15 -7.07 3.68
C ILE A 136 -11.38 -6.16 3.62
N SER A 137 -11.31 -5.11 2.80
CA SER A 137 -12.36 -4.10 2.59
C SER A 137 -12.50 -3.83 1.08
N PRO A 138 -13.67 -3.42 0.60
CA PRO A 138 -13.86 -3.04 -0.81
C PRO A 138 -13.02 -1.82 -1.22
N LEU A 139 -12.59 -1.00 -0.27
CA LEU A 139 -11.78 0.18 -0.51
C LEU A 139 -10.52 0.16 0.35
N ARG A 140 -9.35 0.25 -0.30
CA ARG A 140 -8.04 0.42 0.34
C ARG A 140 -7.50 1.81 0.05
N MET A 141 -7.12 2.52 1.10
CA MET A 141 -6.36 3.77 0.98
C MET A 141 -4.93 3.54 1.47
N MET A 142 -3.95 3.96 0.66
CA MET A 142 -2.53 3.76 0.93
C MET A 142 -1.80 5.11 1.03
N GLU A 143 -0.86 5.22 1.97
CA GLU A 143 0.08 6.32 1.99
C GLU A 143 1.18 6.07 0.98
N ARG A 144 1.20 6.86 -0.10
CA ARG A 144 2.05 6.72 -1.28
C ARG A 144 1.83 5.39 -2.02
N SER A 145 2.66 5.15 -3.00
CA SER A 145 2.59 3.98 -3.87
C SER A 145 3.98 3.51 -4.28
N ILE A 146 4.05 2.33 -4.89
CA ILE A 146 5.29 1.89 -5.53
C ILE A 146 5.71 2.83 -6.68
N HIS A 147 4.74 3.53 -7.29
CA HIS A 147 5.00 4.51 -8.34
C HIS A 147 5.76 5.72 -7.79
N SER A 148 5.32 6.34 -6.69
CA SER A 148 6.04 7.46 -6.09
C SER A 148 7.40 7.05 -5.53
N ALA A 149 7.56 5.82 -5.03
CA ALA A 149 8.87 5.30 -4.63
C ALA A 149 9.88 5.40 -5.79
N LYS A 150 9.48 5.01 -7.01
CA LYS A 150 10.33 5.10 -8.21
C LYS A 150 10.38 6.51 -8.81
N HIS A 151 9.22 7.11 -9.08
CA HIS A 151 9.11 8.35 -9.87
C HIS A 151 9.53 9.60 -9.10
N ILE A 152 9.50 9.57 -7.78
CA ILE A 152 9.85 10.69 -6.92
C ILE A 152 11.20 10.44 -6.23
N PHE A 153 11.30 9.41 -5.39
CA PHE A 153 12.44 9.24 -4.50
C PHE A 153 13.68 8.68 -5.20
N VAL A 154 13.53 7.65 -6.04
CA VAL A 154 14.65 7.11 -6.85
C VAL A 154 15.09 8.16 -7.87
N GLU A 155 14.13 8.81 -8.53
CA GLU A 155 14.40 9.88 -9.50
C GLU A 155 15.15 11.05 -8.86
N ASN A 156 14.75 11.48 -7.66
CA ASN A 156 15.44 12.55 -6.94
C ASN A 156 16.88 12.18 -6.59
N LEU A 157 17.13 10.95 -6.13
CA LEU A 157 18.51 10.49 -5.85
C LEU A 157 19.38 10.48 -7.11
N TYR A 158 18.81 10.07 -8.24
CA TYR A 158 19.51 10.06 -9.51
C TYR A 158 19.80 11.48 -10.01
N ARG A 159 18.80 12.35 -10.10
CA ARG A 159 18.96 13.75 -10.57
C ARG A 159 19.89 14.57 -9.69
N SER A 160 19.92 14.31 -8.40
CA SER A 160 20.82 14.98 -7.45
C SER A 160 22.26 14.41 -7.46
N GLY A 161 22.57 13.45 -8.34
CA GLY A 161 23.90 12.82 -8.45
C GLY A 161 24.26 11.93 -7.26
N LYS A 162 23.27 11.57 -6.41
CA LYS A 162 23.46 10.73 -5.22
C LYS A 162 23.23 9.25 -5.49
N MET A 163 22.82 8.89 -6.71
CA MET A 163 22.65 7.51 -7.17
C MET A 163 23.39 7.33 -8.49
N PRO A 164 24.36 6.40 -8.57
CA PRO A 164 25.01 6.05 -9.84
C PRO A 164 23.97 5.56 -10.87
N GLU A 165 24.27 5.79 -12.16
CA GLU A 165 23.37 5.38 -13.26
C GLU A 165 23.05 3.88 -13.23
N VAL A 166 24.04 3.05 -12.92
CA VAL A 166 23.84 1.58 -12.84
C VAL A 166 22.82 1.20 -11.77
N ASP A 167 22.83 1.86 -10.61
CA ASP A 167 21.88 1.61 -9.51
C ASP A 167 20.46 2.07 -9.92
N TYR A 168 20.37 3.21 -10.59
CA TYR A 168 19.13 3.74 -11.13
C TYR A 168 18.50 2.80 -12.17
N VAL A 169 19.33 2.29 -13.11
CA VAL A 169 18.87 1.32 -14.12
C VAL A 169 18.36 0.03 -13.47
N VAL A 170 19.12 -0.53 -12.52
CA VAL A 170 18.70 -1.77 -11.81
C VAL A 170 17.37 -1.57 -11.09
N LEU A 171 17.19 -0.46 -10.37
CA LEU A 171 15.91 -0.17 -9.70
C LEU A 171 14.77 0.06 -10.68
N THR A 172 15.06 0.62 -11.86
CA THR A 172 14.08 0.82 -12.93
C THR A 172 13.63 -0.52 -13.52
N GLU A 173 14.55 -1.43 -13.81
CA GLU A 173 14.26 -2.78 -14.31
C GLU A 173 13.38 -3.57 -13.29
N TRP A 174 13.70 -3.47 -11.98
CA TRP A 174 12.87 -4.05 -10.93
C TRP A 174 11.45 -3.47 -10.93
N PHE A 175 11.31 -2.15 -11.00
CA PHE A 175 10.01 -1.49 -11.04
C PHE A 175 9.19 -1.90 -12.27
N GLU A 176 9.80 -1.93 -13.45
CA GLU A 176 9.14 -2.36 -14.69
C GLU A 176 8.70 -3.81 -14.63
N TRP A 177 9.56 -4.69 -14.12
CA TRP A 177 9.20 -6.09 -13.92
C TRP A 177 8.02 -6.25 -12.96
N ILE A 178 8.03 -5.54 -11.83
CA ILE A 178 6.96 -5.56 -10.82
C ILE A 178 5.64 -5.10 -11.45
N THR A 179 5.64 -3.94 -12.09
CA THR A 179 4.42 -3.36 -12.67
C THR A 179 3.85 -4.18 -13.82
N LYS A 180 4.68 -4.91 -14.55
CA LYS A 180 4.28 -5.80 -15.64
C LYS A 180 3.75 -7.15 -15.14
N ASN A 181 4.33 -7.71 -14.08
CA ASN A 181 4.09 -9.10 -13.67
C ASN A 181 3.24 -9.23 -12.39
N THR A 182 2.97 -8.12 -11.70
CA THR A 182 2.25 -8.11 -10.43
C THR A 182 1.12 -7.08 -10.48
N ASN A 183 0.01 -7.39 -9.83
CA ASN A 183 -1.09 -6.42 -9.74
C ASN A 183 -0.76 -5.37 -8.67
N VAL A 184 -0.31 -4.21 -9.12
CA VAL A 184 -0.05 -3.01 -8.33
C VAL A 184 -0.93 -1.83 -8.81
N SER A 185 -2.13 -2.15 -9.31
CA SER A 185 -3.06 -1.15 -9.83
C SER A 185 -3.47 -0.13 -8.77
N VAL A 186 -3.65 1.09 -9.22
CA VAL A 186 -4.19 2.22 -8.46
C VAL A 186 -5.41 2.73 -9.22
N ASP A 187 -6.53 2.98 -8.54
CA ASP A 187 -7.77 3.44 -9.16
C ASP A 187 -7.94 4.96 -9.07
N LEU A 188 -7.34 5.58 -8.05
CA LEU A 188 -7.31 7.03 -7.86
C LEU A 188 -6.05 7.46 -7.13
N ILE A 189 -5.43 8.54 -7.56
CA ILE A 189 -4.41 9.27 -6.81
C ILE A 189 -5.05 10.52 -6.20
N VAL A 190 -4.95 10.66 -4.88
CA VAL A 190 -5.28 11.89 -4.17
C VAL A 190 -3.96 12.62 -3.88
N TYR A 191 -3.70 13.68 -4.64
CA TYR A 191 -2.48 14.48 -4.50
C TYR A 191 -2.72 15.64 -3.54
N LEU A 192 -2.09 15.57 -2.36
CA LEU A 192 -2.06 16.68 -1.40
C LEU A 192 -0.97 17.67 -1.83
N GLN A 193 -1.37 18.63 -2.67
CA GLN A 193 -0.49 19.67 -3.16
C GLN A 193 -0.21 20.67 -2.04
N THR A 194 1.03 20.66 -1.56
CA THR A 194 1.49 21.48 -0.44
C THR A 194 2.81 22.12 -0.81
N SER A 195 2.95 23.41 -0.55
CA SER A 195 4.19 24.14 -0.82
C SER A 195 5.37 23.59 -0.02
N PRO A 196 6.60 23.66 -0.55
CA PRO A 196 7.80 23.24 0.17
C PRO A 196 7.95 23.95 1.52
N GLU A 197 7.61 25.25 1.59
CA GLU A 197 7.66 26.05 2.79
C GLU A 197 6.75 25.51 3.89
N THR A 198 5.49 25.27 3.56
CA THR A 198 4.52 24.67 4.49
C THR A 198 4.96 23.29 4.95
N CYS A 199 5.49 22.48 4.03
CA CYS A 199 6.05 21.17 4.37
C CYS A 199 7.22 21.27 5.33
N TYR A 200 8.12 22.23 5.11
CA TYR A 200 9.29 22.46 5.96
C TYR A 200 8.93 22.91 7.36
N GLU A 201 7.98 23.84 7.50
CA GLU A 201 7.45 24.26 8.80
C GLU A 201 6.79 23.09 9.56
N ARG A 202 5.95 22.32 8.88
CA ARG A 202 5.31 21.14 9.47
C ARG A 202 6.32 20.06 9.87
N LEU A 203 7.37 19.88 9.08
CA LEU A 203 8.46 18.95 9.36
C LEU A 203 9.22 19.35 10.62
N LYS A 204 9.56 20.63 10.76
CA LYS A 204 10.20 21.17 11.98
C LYS A 204 9.33 20.98 13.22
N ASN A 205 8.03 21.26 13.11
CA ASN A 205 7.08 21.12 14.22
C ASN A 205 6.88 19.66 14.64
N ARG A 206 7.07 18.69 13.70
CA ARG A 206 6.93 17.25 13.96
C ARG A 206 8.11 16.65 14.73
N CYS A 207 9.28 17.29 14.72
CA CYS A 207 10.47 16.96 15.50
C CYS A 207 10.96 15.51 15.42
N ARG A 208 10.91 14.86 14.25
CA ARG A 208 11.52 13.53 14.06
C ARG A 208 13.04 13.67 13.91
N GLU A 209 13.81 12.90 14.66
CA GLU A 209 15.27 13.04 14.73
C GLU A 209 15.94 12.88 13.35
N GLU A 210 15.56 11.86 12.57
CA GLU A 210 16.15 11.61 11.26
C GLU A 210 15.75 12.65 10.20
N GLU A 211 14.69 13.41 10.43
CA GLU A 211 14.19 14.43 9.49
C GLU A 211 14.82 15.80 9.74
N LYS A 212 15.54 16.00 10.86
CA LYS A 212 16.19 17.29 11.20
C LYS A 212 17.22 17.72 10.15
N ILE A 213 17.79 16.79 9.41
CA ILE A 213 18.80 17.06 8.37
C ILE A 213 18.18 17.32 6.99
N ILE A 214 16.86 17.23 6.84
CA ILE A 214 16.18 17.51 5.57
C ILE A 214 16.21 19.02 5.33
N ALA A 215 16.92 19.43 4.28
CA ALA A 215 17.00 20.81 3.85
C ALA A 215 15.80 21.21 2.99
N MET A 216 15.58 22.52 2.83
CA MET A 216 14.50 23.07 2.01
C MET A 216 14.62 22.63 0.56
N GLU A 217 15.81 22.65 0.02
CA GLU A 217 16.13 22.28 -1.37
C GLU A 217 15.70 20.82 -1.69
N TYR A 218 15.75 19.93 -0.68
CA TYR A 218 15.26 18.58 -0.85
C TYR A 218 13.74 18.54 -1.01
N LEU A 219 13.01 19.33 -0.23
CA LEU A 219 11.54 19.42 -0.32
C LEU A 219 11.11 20.11 -1.62
N GLU A 220 11.85 21.12 -2.08
CA GLU A 220 11.65 21.78 -3.38
C GLU A 220 11.82 20.78 -4.53
N ALA A 221 12.88 19.99 -4.52
CA ALA A 221 13.14 18.97 -5.54
C ALA A 221 12.04 17.90 -5.58
N ILE A 222 11.59 17.43 -4.41
CA ILE A 222 10.47 16.48 -4.31
C ILE A 222 9.17 17.11 -4.82
N HIS A 223 8.88 18.36 -4.45
CA HIS A 223 7.71 19.08 -4.94
C HIS A 223 7.72 19.20 -6.45
N GLN A 224 8.83 19.63 -7.03
CA GLN A 224 8.99 19.76 -8.48
C GLN A 224 8.72 18.43 -9.20
N LEU A 225 9.22 17.32 -8.69
CA LEU A 225 8.97 15.98 -9.26
C LEU A 225 7.49 15.59 -9.21
N TYR A 226 6.79 15.89 -8.11
CA TYR A 226 5.34 15.66 -8.03
C TYR A 226 4.57 16.52 -9.03
N GLU A 227 4.94 17.80 -9.19
CA GLU A 227 4.32 18.70 -10.18
C GLU A 227 4.56 18.22 -11.61
N GLU A 228 5.79 17.77 -11.93
CA GLU A 228 6.13 17.21 -13.24
C GLU A 228 5.35 15.91 -13.51
N TRP A 229 5.22 15.05 -12.52
CA TRP A 229 4.56 13.76 -12.68
C TRP A 229 3.04 13.87 -12.70
N LEU A 230 2.41 14.51 -11.70
CA LEU A 230 0.96 14.45 -11.48
C LEU A 230 0.20 15.61 -12.13
N ILE A 231 0.80 16.80 -12.23
CA ILE A 231 0.14 18.00 -12.76
C ILE A 231 0.48 18.20 -14.23
N LYS A 232 1.77 18.36 -14.54
CA LYS A 232 2.24 18.61 -15.93
C LYS A 232 2.23 17.34 -16.78
N GLN A 233 2.34 16.17 -16.15
CA GLN A 233 2.39 14.86 -16.80
C GLN A 233 3.49 14.74 -17.87
N THR A 234 4.62 15.41 -17.62
CA THR A 234 5.74 15.51 -18.57
C THR A 234 6.82 14.47 -18.32
N LEU A 235 6.86 13.85 -17.14
CA LEU A 235 7.98 13.02 -16.72
C LEU A 235 7.70 11.52 -16.86
N PHE A 236 6.61 11.04 -16.24
CA PHE A 236 6.22 9.63 -16.25
C PHE A 236 4.73 9.48 -16.52
N LYS A 237 4.34 8.32 -17.04
CA LYS A 237 2.93 8.00 -17.19
C LYS A 237 2.25 7.96 -15.81
N VAL A 238 1.15 8.69 -15.69
CA VAL A 238 0.29 8.64 -14.50
C VAL A 238 -0.57 7.39 -14.56
N PRO A 239 -0.54 6.51 -13.53
CA PRO A 239 -1.22 5.20 -13.58
C PRO A 239 -2.74 5.28 -13.46
N SER A 240 -3.29 6.38 -12.94
CA SER A 240 -4.71 6.54 -12.65
C SER A 240 -5.12 8.02 -12.64
N PRO A 241 -6.44 8.34 -12.63
CA PRO A 241 -6.91 9.71 -12.45
C PRO A 241 -6.32 10.36 -11.20
N VAL A 242 -6.09 11.68 -11.25
CA VAL A 242 -5.56 12.46 -10.13
C VAL A 242 -6.62 13.42 -9.61
N LEU A 243 -6.85 13.38 -8.31
CA LEU A 243 -7.60 14.39 -7.58
C LEU A 243 -6.62 15.26 -6.80
N VAL A 244 -6.53 16.53 -7.17
CA VAL A 244 -5.63 17.49 -6.49
C VAL A 244 -6.40 18.18 -5.36
N ILE A 245 -5.83 18.16 -4.17
CA ILE A 245 -6.32 18.86 -2.99
C ILE A 245 -5.25 19.84 -2.52
N GLN A 246 -5.55 21.14 -2.52
CA GLN A 246 -4.68 22.17 -1.97
C GLN A 246 -4.59 22.01 -0.44
N ALA A 247 -3.38 21.73 0.06
CA ALA A 247 -3.17 21.36 1.45
C ALA A 247 -2.26 22.32 2.24
N ASP A 248 -2.08 23.56 1.75
CA ASP A 248 -1.37 24.63 2.47
C ASP A 248 -2.20 25.27 3.58
N ASN A 249 -3.52 25.12 3.52
CA ASN A 249 -4.45 25.70 4.45
C ASN A 249 -4.35 25.14 5.87
N ASP A 250 -5.03 25.79 6.81
CA ASP A 250 -5.25 25.23 8.14
C ASP A 250 -6.05 23.92 8.09
N MET A 251 -5.99 23.14 9.18
CA MET A 251 -6.57 21.81 9.24
C MET A 251 -8.08 21.82 9.00
N GLN A 252 -8.80 22.85 9.45
CA GLN A 252 -10.24 22.94 9.31
C GLN A 252 -10.64 23.02 7.82
N LYS A 253 -9.98 23.91 7.08
CA LYS A 253 -10.20 24.06 5.63
C LYS A 253 -9.79 22.83 4.83
N ILE A 254 -8.75 22.12 5.27
CA ILE A 254 -8.34 20.86 4.63
C ILE A 254 -9.42 19.79 4.84
N ILE A 255 -9.99 19.69 6.04
CA ILE A 255 -11.12 18.77 6.31
C ILE A 255 -12.35 19.12 5.47
N GLU A 256 -12.68 20.40 5.30
CA GLU A 256 -13.74 20.82 4.41
C GLU A 256 -13.50 20.34 2.97
N LYS A 257 -12.26 20.42 2.47
CA LYS A 257 -11.89 19.89 1.15
C LYS A 257 -12.00 18.37 1.06
N TYR A 258 -11.73 17.64 2.14
CA TYR A 258 -11.95 16.20 2.19
C TYR A 258 -13.45 15.88 2.09
N GLU A 259 -14.31 16.61 2.80
CA GLU A 259 -15.76 16.41 2.74
C GLU A 259 -16.34 16.80 1.37
N GLU A 260 -15.93 17.93 0.79
CA GLU A 260 -16.34 18.33 -0.57
C GLU A 260 -16.02 17.26 -1.63
N ASN A 261 -14.95 16.53 -1.46
CA ASN A 261 -14.49 15.50 -2.40
C ASN A 261 -14.76 14.07 -1.91
N ARG A 262 -15.46 13.90 -0.80
CA ARG A 262 -15.66 12.61 -0.14
C ARG A 262 -16.18 11.53 -1.08
N ASP A 263 -17.29 11.82 -1.77
CA ASP A 263 -17.93 10.87 -2.68
C ASP A 263 -16.99 10.49 -3.84
N ARG A 264 -16.26 11.46 -4.38
CA ARG A 264 -15.29 11.24 -5.45
C ARG A 264 -14.10 10.38 -4.99
N ILE A 265 -13.68 10.50 -3.73
CA ILE A 265 -12.62 9.70 -3.14
C ILE A 265 -13.14 8.30 -2.83
N LEU A 266 -14.32 8.17 -2.19
CA LEU A 266 -14.82 6.88 -1.73
C LEU A 266 -15.49 6.04 -2.82
N THR A 267 -15.86 6.67 -3.95
CA THR A 267 -16.49 5.98 -5.09
C THR A 267 -15.70 6.29 -6.38
N PRO A 268 -14.45 5.81 -6.50
CA PRO A 268 -13.66 6.05 -7.70
C PRO A 268 -14.36 5.46 -8.93
N TYR A 269 -14.12 6.08 -10.09
CA TYR A 269 -14.81 5.81 -11.35
C TYR A 269 -15.01 4.31 -11.68
N ASN A 270 -14.03 3.49 -11.34
CA ASN A 270 -14.09 2.05 -11.58
C ASN A 270 -15.12 1.30 -10.70
N MET A 271 -15.61 1.91 -9.62
CA MET A 271 -16.69 1.37 -8.78
C MET A 271 -18.09 1.83 -9.24
N GLN A 272 -18.18 2.97 -9.93
CA GLN A 272 -19.47 3.55 -10.37
C GLN A 272 -20.19 2.71 -11.42
N HIS A 273 -19.50 1.84 -12.13
CA HIS A 273 -20.07 0.93 -13.15
C HIS A 273 -20.52 -0.43 -12.59
N CYS A 274 -20.50 -0.61 -11.27
CA CYS A 274 -20.90 -1.84 -10.59
C CYS A 274 -22.21 -1.70 -9.79
N LEU A 275 -22.82 -0.51 -9.78
CA LEU A 275 -24.14 -0.21 -9.25
C LEU A 275 -25.16 -0.16 -10.38
#